data_8529869845fc037aede94a9792eefa49
#
_entry.id   8529869845fc037aede94a9792eefa49
#
_cell.length_a   1.000
_cell.length_b   1.000
_cell.length_c   1.000
_cell.angle_alpha   90.00
_cell.angle_beta   90.00
_cell.angle_gamma   90.00
#
_symmetry.space_group_name_H-M   'P 1'
#
loop_
_entity.id
_entity.type
_entity.pdbx_description
1 polymer ?
#
loop_
_entity_poly.entity_id
_entity_poly.type
_entity_poly.pdbx_seq_one_letter_code
_entity_poly.pdbx_strand_id
1 'polypeptide(L)'
;GKYVPGKALVVVIRTGLIRSERVDTTVAAASVFVETLTLMAVGAVVSAGLLAALLNTQPVFTLLALFLAVCAGVPTYPPLFRRVLRFLQVHRANPDIDKAIDGLDAKLMVTGWVLISIGCIFFGLSLWATAHAIPGVATLPTLADLPLLTAAVTLAMVAGFLSLLPGGIGVRELIVIPLLQPQYGRVVAIISAILLRVSWMAAELLIAGFLYVVVRPARGSNDPKMPEG
;
A
#
# COMPACT_ATOMS: atom_id res chain seq x y z
N GLY A 1 0.22 8.78 10.15
CA GLY A 1 -0.15 7.49 10.75
C GLY A 1 0.79 6.32 10.40
N LYS A 2 1.43 6.35 9.23
CA LYS A 2 2.26 5.26 8.67
C LYS A 2 3.53 4.96 9.49
N TYR A 3 4.03 5.94 10.25
CA TYR A 3 5.27 5.85 11.05
C TYR A 3 5.02 5.68 12.54
N VAL A 4 3.76 5.66 12.96
CA VAL A 4 3.40 5.43 14.37
C VAL A 4 3.34 3.92 14.62
N PRO A 5 3.94 3.42 15.70
CA PRO A 5 3.85 2.00 16.06
C PRO A 5 2.38 1.60 16.23
N GLY A 6 1.98 0.57 15.48
CA GLY A 6 0.60 0.08 15.43
C GLY A 6 -0.12 0.47 14.15
N LYS A 7 -0.04 -0.40 13.13
CA LYS A 7 -0.78 -0.22 11.86
C LYS A 7 -2.30 -0.13 12.06
N ALA A 8 -2.82 -0.63 13.18
CA ALA A 8 -4.19 -0.43 13.62
C ALA A 8 -4.56 1.05 13.74
N LEU A 9 -3.63 1.92 14.14
CA LEU A 9 -3.88 3.35 14.26
C LEU A 9 -4.15 4.02 12.89
N VAL A 10 -3.52 3.52 11.82
CA VAL A 10 -3.81 3.99 10.44
C VAL A 10 -5.26 3.70 10.07
N VAL A 11 -5.76 2.52 10.40
CA VAL A 11 -7.16 2.14 10.17
C VAL A 11 -8.07 3.03 11.01
N VAL A 12 -7.75 3.24 12.29
CA VAL A 12 -8.54 4.10 13.19
C VAL A 12 -8.60 5.54 12.69
N ILE A 13 -7.47 6.14 12.29
CA ILE A 13 -7.43 7.51 11.78
C ILE A 13 -8.21 7.62 10.46
N ARG A 14 -8.02 6.69 9.52
CA ARG A 14 -8.76 6.69 8.24
C ARG A 14 -10.26 6.50 8.47
N THR A 15 -10.63 5.58 9.35
CA THR A 15 -12.04 5.37 9.74
C THR A 15 -12.65 6.64 10.33
N GLY A 16 -11.91 7.33 11.21
CA GLY A 16 -12.36 8.59 11.80
C GLY A 16 -12.54 9.72 10.78
N LEU A 17 -11.71 9.74 9.71
CA LEU A 17 -11.82 10.72 8.62
C LEU A 17 -12.98 10.42 7.65
N ILE A 18 -13.32 9.15 7.45
CA ILE A 18 -14.40 8.71 6.56
C ILE A 18 -15.75 8.75 7.29
N ARG A 19 -15.73 8.69 8.63
CA ARG A 19 -16.94 8.75 9.46
C ARG A 19 -17.70 10.05 9.18
N SER A 20 -18.95 9.90 8.80
CA SER A 20 -19.91 10.98 8.63
C SER A 20 -21.22 10.57 9.28
N GLU A 21 -22.18 11.48 9.41
CA GLU A 21 -23.55 11.17 9.89
C GLU A 21 -24.24 10.08 9.04
N ARG A 22 -23.72 9.81 7.82
CA ARG A 22 -24.28 8.86 6.85
C ARG A 22 -23.52 7.54 6.78
N VAL A 23 -22.31 7.43 7.35
CA VAL A 23 -21.44 6.24 7.26
C VAL A 23 -21.06 5.78 8.65
N ASP A 24 -21.51 4.58 9.02
CA ASP A 24 -21.16 3.94 10.28
C ASP A 24 -19.65 3.66 10.35
N THR A 25 -19.08 3.83 11.54
CA THR A 25 -17.66 3.60 11.83
C THR A 25 -17.21 2.19 11.47
N THR A 26 -18.09 1.19 11.65
CA THR A 26 -17.78 -0.22 11.37
C THR A 26 -17.70 -0.49 9.88
N VAL A 27 -18.60 0.10 9.09
CA VAL A 27 -18.59 0.01 7.61
C VAL A 27 -17.34 0.71 7.06
N ALA A 28 -17.00 1.90 7.59
CA ALA A 28 -15.79 2.60 7.21
C ALA A 28 -14.52 1.80 7.54
N ALA A 29 -14.45 1.16 8.71
CA ALA A 29 -13.33 0.30 9.09
C ALA A 29 -13.22 -0.93 8.18
N ALA A 30 -14.32 -1.60 7.87
CA ALA A 30 -14.37 -2.74 6.96
C ALA A 30 -13.88 -2.36 5.56
N SER A 31 -14.32 -1.21 5.02
CA SER A 31 -13.90 -0.74 3.69
C SER A 31 -12.39 -0.46 3.62
N VAL A 32 -11.82 0.20 4.63
CA VAL A 32 -10.37 0.45 4.73
C VAL A 32 -9.59 -0.86 4.83
N PHE A 33 -10.12 -1.85 5.54
CA PHE A 33 -9.50 -3.16 5.67
C PHE A 33 -9.51 -3.92 4.34
N VAL A 34 -10.64 -3.95 3.62
CA VAL A 34 -10.77 -4.56 2.29
C VAL A 34 -9.82 -3.89 1.29
N GLU A 35 -9.80 -2.55 1.25
CA GLU A 35 -8.90 -1.77 0.40
C GLU A 35 -7.44 -2.18 0.64
N THR A 36 -7.04 -2.24 1.91
CA THR A 36 -5.66 -2.57 2.29
C THR A 36 -5.30 -4.01 1.91
N LEU A 37 -6.19 -4.98 2.18
CA LEU A 37 -5.96 -6.37 1.79
C LEU A 37 -5.88 -6.53 0.27
N THR A 38 -6.75 -5.85 -0.47
CA THR A 38 -6.73 -5.89 -1.94
C THR A 38 -5.42 -5.31 -2.48
N LEU A 39 -4.96 -4.20 -1.94
CA LEU A 39 -3.66 -3.62 -2.30
C LEU A 39 -2.50 -4.60 -2.07
N MET A 40 -2.49 -5.30 -0.93
CA MET A 40 -1.48 -6.30 -0.61
C MET A 40 -1.56 -7.52 -1.54
N ALA A 41 -2.78 -8.02 -1.81
CA ALA A 41 -3.01 -9.15 -2.69
C ALA A 41 -2.53 -8.87 -4.11
N VAL A 42 -2.95 -7.74 -4.68
CA VAL A 42 -2.55 -7.34 -6.04
C VAL A 42 -1.04 -7.13 -6.12
N GLY A 43 -0.44 -6.41 -5.15
CA GLY A 43 1.00 -6.20 -5.12
C GLY A 43 1.79 -7.51 -5.05
N ALA A 44 1.34 -8.47 -4.24
CA ALA A 44 1.96 -9.78 -4.13
C ALA A 44 1.81 -10.61 -5.42
N VAL A 45 0.62 -10.61 -6.04
CA VAL A 45 0.37 -11.31 -7.32
C VAL A 45 1.19 -10.70 -8.45
N VAL A 46 1.23 -9.37 -8.55
CA VAL A 46 2.03 -8.67 -9.57
C VAL A 46 3.52 -8.98 -9.39
N SER A 47 4.05 -8.89 -8.16
CA SER A 47 5.45 -9.21 -7.91
C SER A 47 5.77 -10.69 -8.18
N ALA A 48 4.89 -11.62 -7.78
CA ALA A 48 5.08 -13.05 -8.06
C ALA A 48 5.09 -13.34 -9.57
N GLY A 49 4.15 -12.77 -10.31
CA GLY A 49 4.06 -12.94 -11.76
C GLY A 49 5.28 -12.39 -12.51
N LEU A 50 5.73 -11.18 -12.13
CA LEU A 50 6.89 -10.56 -12.74
C LEU A 50 8.20 -11.31 -12.40
N LEU A 51 8.40 -11.73 -11.14
CA LEU A 51 9.58 -12.52 -10.75
C LEU A 51 9.58 -13.90 -11.39
N ALA A 52 8.42 -14.55 -11.52
CA ALA A 52 8.31 -15.83 -12.23
C ALA A 52 8.62 -15.69 -13.73
N ALA A 53 8.19 -14.60 -14.37
CA ALA A 53 8.45 -14.31 -15.77
C ALA A 53 9.93 -14.00 -16.06
N LEU A 54 10.65 -13.46 -15.08
CA LEU A 54 12.08 -13.12 -15.17
C LEU A 54 13.01 -14.34 -14.97
N LEU A 55 12.48 -15.55 -15.05
CA LEU A 55 13.13 -16.87 -14.98
C LEU A 55 14.60 -16.84 -14.52
N ASN A 56 14.87 -17.41 -13.35
CA ASN A 56 16.21 -17.66 -12.76
C ASN A 56 16.89 -16.58 -11.92
N THR A 57 16.30 -15.39 -11.74
CA THR A 57 17.05 -14.36 -11.02
C THR A 57 17.09 -14.56 -9.51
N GLN A 58 15.98 -14.97 -8.87
CA GLN A 58 15.95 -15.08 -7.40
C GLN A 58 14.77 -15.98 -6.92
N PRO A 59 14.91 -17.31 -6.92
CA PRO A 59 13.81 -18.24 -6.59
C PRO A 59 13.22 -18.02 -5.19
N VAL A 60 14.04 -17.58 -4.24
CA VAL A 60 13.59 -17.29 -2.87
C VAL A 60 12.57 -16.15 -2.84
N PHE A 61 12.79 -15.06 -3.59
CA PHE A 61 11.86 -13.95 -3.66
C PHE A 61 10.60 -14.28 -4.43
N THR A 62 10.69 -15.14 -5.45
CA THR A 62 9.52 -15.66 -6.16
C THR A 62 8.64 -16.50 -5.24
N LEU A 63 9.24 -17.43 -4.47
CA LEU A 63 8.51 -18.21 -3.47
C LEU A 63 7.90 -17.34 -2.38
N LEU A 64 8.65 -16.34 -1.89
CA LEU A 64 8.13 -15.37 -0.93
C LEU A 64 6.93 -14.62 -1.51
N ALA A 65 7.03 -14.12 -2.74
CA ALA A 65 5.95 -13.41 -3.41
C ALA A 65 4.71 -14.30 -3.61
N LEU A 66 4.88 -15.56 -4.02
CA LEU A 66 3.81 -16.54 -4.14
C LEU A 66 3.14 -16.82 -2.78
N PHE A 67 3.93 -17.01 -1.74
CA PHE A 67 3.42 -17.21 -0.39
C PHE A 67 2.58 -16.01 0.07
N LEU A 68 3.10 -14.79 -0.13
CA LEU A 68 2.40 -13.56 0.22
C LEU A 68 1.15 -13.35 -0.65
N ALA A 69 1.19 -13.74 -1.93
CA ALA A 69 0.03 -13.68 -2.82
C ALA A 69 -1.10 -14.60 -2.33
N VAL A 70 -0.78 -15.79 -1.87
CA VAL A 70 -1.76 -16.70 -1.26
C VAL A 70 -2.28 -16.12 0.06
N CYS A 71 -1.40 -15.70 0.96
CA CYS A 71 -1.78 -15.16 2.27
C CYS A 71 -2.65 -13.91 2.18
N ALA A 72 -2.36 -13.02 1.23
CA ALA A 72 -3.13 -11.79 1.04
C ALA A 72 -4.31 -11.95 0.07
N GLY A 73 -4.17 -12.81 -0.96
CA GLY A 73 -5.19 -13.01 -1.99
C GLY A 73 -6.38 -13.86 -1.50
N VAL A 74 -6.11 -14.88 -0.71
CA VAL A 74 -7.15 -15.76 -0.17
C VAL A 74 -8.21 -14.99 0.63
N PRO A 75 -7.86 -14.07 1.55
CA PRO A 75 -8.86 -13.26 2.25
C PRO A 75 -9.63 -12.26 1.38
N THR A 76 -9.13 -11.90 0.19
CA THR A 76 -9.83 -10.96 -0.70
C THR A 76 -10.91 -11.64 -1.56
N TYR A 77 -10.94 -12.97 -1.60
CA TYR A 77 -11.99 -13.71 -2.31
C TYR A 77 -13.34 -13.54 -1.57
N PRO A 78 -14.39 -12.97 -2.22
CA PRO A 78 -15.61 -12.54 -1.54
C PRO A 78 -16.28 -13.60 -0.67
N PRO A 79 -16.44 -14.88 -1.10
CA PRO A 79 -17.05 -15.90 -0.25
C PRO A 79 -16.22 -16.23 0.99
N LEU A 80 -14.90 -16.17 0.88
CA LEU A 80 -13.99 -16.44 2.00
C LEU A 80 -13.91 -15.24 2.95
N PHE A 81 -13.89 -14.04 2.40
CA PHE A 81 -13.95 -12.79 3.15
C PHE A 81 -15.22 -12.74 4.03
N ARG A 82 -16.39 -13.08 3.46
CA ARG A 82 -17.66 -13.22 4.22
C ARG A 82 -17.54 -14.27 5.34
N ARG A 83 -16.81 -15.37 5.10
CA ARG A 83 -16.60 -16.41 6.13
C ARG A 83 -15.68 -15.92 7.24
N VAL A 84 -14.61 -15.18 6.90
CA VAL A 84 -13.70 -14.56 7.88
C VAL A 84 -14.43 -13.51 8.72
N LEU A 85 -15.23 -12.63 8.12
CA LEU A 85 -16.02 -11.66 8.86
C LEU A 85 -17.05 -12.30 9.79
N ARG A 86 -17.69 -13.38 9.35
CA ARG A 86 -18.60 -14.17 10.20
C ARG A 86 -17.88 -14.85 11.36
N PHE A 87 -16.70 -15.41 11.12
CA PHE A 87 -15.86 -16.00 12.16
C PHE A 87 -15.42 -14.98 13.21
N LEU A 88 -15.07 -13.78 12.78
CA LEU A 88 -14.71 -12.66 13.66
C LEU A 88 -15.92 -12.02 14.37
N GLN A 89 -17.13 -12.55 14.14
CA GLN A 89 -18.40 -12.08 14.73
C GLN A 89 -18.66 -10.56 14.48
N VAL A 90 -18.07 -9.99 13.44
CA VAL A 90 -18.19 -8.57 13.13
C VAL A 90 -19.64 -8.18 12.83
N HIS A 91 -20.44 -9.09 12.27
CA HIS A 91 -21.86 -8.87 12.00
C HIS A 91 -22.71 -8.71 13.28
N ARG A 92 -22.22 -9.16 14.45
CA ARG A 92 -22.88 -8.86 15.74
C ARG A 92 -22.78 -7.40 16.14
N ALA A 93 -21.77 -6.70 15.62
CA ALA A 93 -21.57 -5.29 15.90
C ALA A 93 -22.42 -4.37 14.98
N ASN A 94 -22.69 -4.80 13.74
CA ASN A 94 -23.55 -4.04 12.82
C ASN A 94 -24.10 -4.92 11.69
N PRO A 95 -25.44 -5.08 11.56
CA PRO A 95 -26.07 -5.85 10.49
C PRO A 95 -25.92 -5.19 9.09
N ASP A 96 -25.59 -3.90 8.98
CA ASP A 96 -25.40 -3.22 7.69
C ASP A 96 -24.08 -3.59 6.98
N ILE A 97 -23.17 -4.30 7.66
CA ILE A 97 -21.93 -4.83 7.06
C ILE A 97 -22.27 -5.84 5.95
N ASP A 98 -23.27 -6.68 6.14
CA ASP A 98 -23.67 -7.66 5.13
C ASP A 98 -24.14 -6.95 3.84
N LYS A 99 -24.88 -5.86 3.96
CA LYS A 99 -25.29 -5.03 2.81
C LYS A 99 -24.12 -4.35 2.10
N ALA A 100 -23.14 -3.86 2.87
CA ALA A 100 -21.93 -3.24 2.32
C ALA A 100 -21.07 -4.26 1.55
N ILE A 101 -21.02 -5.52 2.02
CA ILE A 101 -20.30 -6.61 1.37
C ILE A 101 -21.06 -7.12 0.13
N ASP A 102 -22.39 -7.15 0.18
CA ASP A 102 -23.22 -7.54 -0.97
C ASP A 102 -23.11 -6.52 -2.12
N GLY A 103 -22.80 -5.25 -1.82
CA GLY A 103 -22.49 -4.21 -2.80
C GLY A 103 -21.10 -4.33 -3.47
N LEU A 104 -20.24 -5.27 -3.05
CA LEU A 104 -18.97 -5.55 -3.71
C LEU A 104 -19.22 -6.33 -5.00
N ASP A 105 -19.50 -5.59 -6.07
CA ASP A 105 -19.68 -6.16 -7.40
C ASP A 105 -18.33 -6.62 -7.99
N ALA A 106 -18.35 -7.72 -8.74
CA ALA A 106 -17.19 -8.24 -9.46
C ALA A 106 -16.53 -7.18 -10.35
N LYS A 107 -17.32 -6.30 -10.97
CA LYS A 107 -16.83 -5.19 -11.78
C LYS A 107 -15.98 -4.21 -10.96
N LEU A 108 -16.42 -3.88 -9.77
CA LEU A 108 -15.68 -3.00 -8.85
C LEU A 108 -14.34 -3.64 -8.45
N MET A 109 -14.34 -4.94 -8.14
CA MET A 109 -13.11 -5.67 -7.81
C MET A 109 -12.13 -5.70 -8.97
N VAL A 110 -12.58 -6.04 -10.17
CA VAL A 110 -11.72 -6.06 -11.38
C VAL A 110 -11.15 -4.67 -11.64
N THR A 111 -11.97 -3.63 -11.55
CA THR A 111 -11.52 -2.24 -11.72
C THR A 111 -10.47 -1.88 -10.68
N GLY A 112 -10.69 -2.22 -9.42
CA GLY A 112 -9.71 -2.01 -8.35
C GLY A 112 -8.39 -2.74 -8.61
N TRP A 113 -8.45 -4.00 -9.04
CA TRP A 113 -7.27 -4.79 -9.38
C TRP A 113 -6.46 -4.16 -10.52
N VAL A 114 -7.13 -3.73 -11.58
CA VAL A 114 -6.49 -3.05 -12.73
C VAL A 114 -5.83 -1.75 -12.29
N LEU A 115 -6.55 -0.90 -11.56
CA LEU A 115 -6.01 0.38 -11.08
C LEU A 115 -4.80 0.20 -10.16
N ILE A 116 -4.87 -0.76 -9.23
CA ILE A 116 -3.75 -1.06 -8.33
C ILE A 116 -2.56 -1.62 -9.11
N SER A 117 -2.79 -2.49 -10.10
CA SER A 117 -1.72 -3.02 -10.96
C SER A 117 -1.01 -1.91 -11.73
N ILE A 118 -1.75 -0.95 -12.27
CA ILE A 118 -1.20 0.26 -12.89
C ILE A 118 -0.37 1.04 -11.85
N GLY A 119 -0.88 1.21 -10.63
CA GLY A 119 -0.15 1.83 -9.52
C GLY A 119 1.18 1.13 -9.21
N CYS A 120 1.23 -0.21 -9.29
CA CYS A 120 2.47 -0.96 -9.11
C CYS A 120 3.52 -0.60 -10.17
N ILE A 121 3.12 -0.35 -11.42
CA ILE A 121 4.04 0.10 -12.47
C ILE A 121 4.62 1.47 -12.13
N PHE A 122 3.82 2.40 -11.63
CA PHE A 122 4.31 3.70 -11.17
C PHE A 122 5.30 3.60 -10.00
N PHE A 123 5.14 2.63 -9.12
CA PHE A 123 6.15 2.35 -8.10
C PHE A 123 7.48 1.89 -8.70
N GLY A 124 7.44 1.02 -9.72
CA GLY A 124 8.62 0.63 -10.48
C GLY A 124 9.29 1.81 -11.19
N LEU A 125 8.49 2.66 -11.85
CA LEU A 125 8.98 3.89 -12.47
C LEU A 125 9.61 4.86 -11.46
N SER A 126 9.07 4.95 -10.25
CA SER A 126 9.64 5.75 -9.17
C SER A 126 11.03 5.26 -8.78
N LEU A 127 11.24 3.93 -8.67
CA LEU A 127 12.56 3.35 -8.41
C LEU A 127 13.51 3.58 -9.59
N TRP A 128 13.02 3.43 -10.83
CA TRP A 128 13.78 3.71 -12.05
C TRP A 128 14.28 5.16 -12.06
N ALA A 129 13.40 6.12 -11.83
CA ALA A 129 13.75 7.53 -11.76
C ALA A 129 14.74 7.84 -10.64
N THR A 130 14.57 7.21 -9.48
CA THR A 130 15.46 7.37 -8.32
C THR A 130 16.86 6.87 -8.62
N ALA A 131 16.99 5.72 -9.31
CA ALA A 131 18.31 5.20 -9.71
C ALA A 131 19.01 6.12 -10.72
N HIS A 132 18.27 6.76 -11.62
CA HIS A 132 18.82 7.74 -12.57
C HIS A 132 19.26 9.05 -11.91
N ALA A 133 18.77 9.34 -10.71
CA ALA A 133 19.20 10.53 -9.95
C ALA A 133 20.58 10.36 -9.28
N ILE A 134 21.16 9.15 -9.30
CA ILE A 134 22.47 8.86 -8.69
C ILE A 134 23.59 9.26 -9.67
N PRO A 135 24.45 10.23 -9.33
CA PRO A 135 25.52 10.63 -10.21
C PRO A 135 26.64 9.59 -10.27
N GLY A 136 27.30 9.47 -11.42
CA GLY A 136 28.50 8.61 -11.58
C GLY A 136 28.25 7.11 -11.62
N VAL A 137 27.01 6.67 -11.85
CA VAL A 137 26.66 5.25 -11.99
C VAL A 137 26.98 4.79 -13.41
N ALA A 138 27.84 3.76 -13.53
CA ALA A 138 28.22 3.20 -14.82
C ALA A 138 27.10 2.40 -15.50
N THR A 139 26.23 1.76 -14.70
CA THR A 139 25.14 0.92 -15.20
C THR A 139 23.82 1.44 -14.64
N LEU A 140 23.07 2.16 -15.47
CA LEU A 140 21.73 2.67 -15.12
C LEU A 140 20.65 1.68 -15.58
N PRO A 141 19.54 1.55 -14.82
CA PRO A 141 18.40 0.74 -15.24
C PRO A 141 17.79 1.29 -16.54
N THR A 142 17.52 0.41 -17.47
CA THR A 142 16.76 0.71 -18.69
C THR A 142 15.27 0.51 -18.50
N LEU A 143 14.44 0.90 -19.45
CA LEU A 143 13.01 0.59 -19.40
C LEU A 143 12.72 -0.91 -19.50
N ALA A 144 13.65 -1.70 -20.07
CA ALA A 144 13.53 -3.16 -20.09
C ALA A 144 13.64 -3.78 -18.69
N ASP A 145 14.25 -3.08 -17.73
CA ASP A 145 14.39 -3.52 -16.34
C ASP A 145 13.15 -3.18 -15.48
N LEU A 146 12.20 -2.44 -16.05
CA LEU A 146 10.99 -2.02 -15.35
C LEU A 146 10.23 -3.16 -14.67
N PRO A 147 10.09 -4.38 -15.26
CA PRO A 147 9.48 -5.51 -14.58
C PRO A 147 10.19 -5.88 -13.27
N LEU A 148 11.53 -5.94 -13.27
CA LEU A 148 12.31 -6.23 -12.06
C LEU A 148 12.13 -5.14 -11.01
N LEU A 149 12.21 -3.88 -11.40
CA LEU A 149 12.06 -2.73 -10.50
C LEU A 149 10.66 -2.70 -9.89
N THR A 150 9.63 -2.95 -10.71
CA THR A 150 8.25 -3.05 -10.24
C THR A 150 8.08 -4.19 -9.24
N ALA A 151 8.60 -5.38 -9.58
CA ALA A 151 8.53 -6.53 -8.68
C ALA A 151 9.25 -6.27 -7.36
N ALA A 152 10.45 -5.68 -7.40
CA ALA A 152 11.24 -5.36 -6.20
C ALA A 152 10.51 -4.42 -5.26
N VAL A 153 9.95 -3.32 -5.80
CA VAL A 153 9.25 -2.32 -4.97
C VAL A 153 7.92 -2.85 -4.45
N THR A 154 7.13 -3.51 -5.29
CA THR A 154 5.83 -4.03 -4.87
C THR A 154 5.96 -5.13 -3.82
N LEU A 155 6.91 -6.07 -4.00
CA LEU A 155 7.19 -7.09 -3.01
C LEU A 155 7.68 -6.48 -1.69
N ALA A 156 8.59 -5.52 -1.76
CA ALA A 156 9.08 -4.80 -0.59
C ALA A 156 7.97 -4.04 0.16
N MET A 157 7.01 -3.46 -0.57
CA MET A 157 5.85 -2.82 0.05
C MET A 157 4.94 -3.81 0.77
N VAL A 158 4.62 -4.94 0.13
CA VAL A 158 3.77 -5.98 0.71
C VAL A 158 4.43 -6.57 1.96
N ALA A 159 5.67 -7.02 1.86
CA ALA A 159 6.39 -7.60 2.98
C ALA A 159 6.64 -6.59 4.11
N GLY A 160 7.01 -5.35 3.76
CA GLY A 160 7.16 -4.28 4.72
C GLY A 160 5.86 -3.93 5.44
N PHE A 161 4.70 -4.07 4.78
CA PHE A 161 3.41 -3.91 5.42
C PHE A 161 3.12 -5.07 6.38
N LEU A 162 3.32 -6.31 5.96
CA LEU A 162 3.03 -7.50 6.76
C LEU A 162 4.00 -7.70 7.93
N SER A 163 5.20 -7.13 7.86
CA SER A 163 6.21 -7.21 8.94
C SER A 163 5.79 -6.51 10.24
N LEU A 164 4.71 -5.73 10.24
CA LEU A 164 4.24 -4.90 11.35
C LEU A 164 5.27 -3.87 11.87
N LEU A 165 6.44 -3.78 11.26
CA LEU A 165 7.44 -2.77 11.62
C LEU A 165 6.98 -1.37 11.17
N PRO A 166 7.27 -0.32 11.95
CA PRO A 166 6.92 1.06 11.60
C PRO A 166 7.51 1.44 10.23
N GLY A 167 6.65 1.79 9.27
CA GLY A 167 7.09 2.10 7.90
C GLY A 167 7.76 0.97 7.14
N GLY A 168 7.81 -0.27 7.67
CA GLY A 168 8.52 -1.41 7.05
C GLY A 168 10.04 -1.23 7.01
N ILE A 169 10.61 -0.50 8.01
CA ILE A 169 12.06 -0.23 8.11
C ILE A 169 12.81 -1.56 8.18
N GLY A 170 13.88 -1.68 7.40
CA GLY A 170 14.70 -2.89 7.29
C GLY A 170 14.14 -3.91 6.30
N VAL A 171 12.85 -4.27 6.39
CA VAL A 171 12.26 -5.31 5.55
C VAL A 171 12.21 -4.93 4.09
N ARG A 172 11.93 -3.66 3.78
CA ARG A 172 11.91 -3.18 2.38
C ARG A 172 13.30 -3.21 1.78
N GLU A 173 14.29 -2.78 2.53
CA GLU A 173 15.69 -2.78 2.13
C GLU A 173 16.21 -4.22 1.93
N LEU A 174 15.81 -5.17 2.81
CA LEU A 174 16.15 -6.59 2.69
C LEU A 174 15.57 -7.26 1.43
N ILE A 175 14.63 -6.64 0.75
CA ILE A 175 14.06 -7.15 -0.50
C ILE A 175 14.64 -6.39 -1.70
N VAL A 176 14.61 -5.05 -1.67
CA VAL A 176 15.06 -4.23 -2.80
C VAL A 176 16.54 -4.43 -3.07
N ILE A 177 17.38 -4.40 -2.04
CA ILE A 177 18.84 -4.48 -2.21
C ILE A 177 19.27 -5.78 -2.87
N PRO A 178 18.90 -6.98 -2.38
CA PRO A 178 19.33 -8.22 -3.00
C PRO A 178 18.78 -8.44 -4.42
N LEU A 179 17.59 -7.87 -4.74
CA LEU A 179 17.02 -7.97 -6.08
C LEU A 179 17.75 -7.09 -7.10
N LEU A 180 18.24 -5.91 -6.68
CA LEU A 180 18.94 -4.98 -7.55
C LEU A 180 20.45 -5.23 -7.60
N GLN A 181 21.05 -5.77 -6.53
CA GLN A 181 22.50 -5.93 -6.39
C GLN A 181 23.16 -6.73 -7.50
N PRO A 182 22.59 -7.84 -8.04
CA PRO A 182 23.22 -8.61 -9.10
C PRO A 182 23.41 -7.83 -10.39
N GLN A 183 22.52 -6.88 -10.68
CA GLN A 183 22.48 -6.13 -11.94
C GLN A 183 23.20 -4.78 -11.87
N TYR A 184 23.05 -4.07 -10.73
CA TYR A 184 23.52 -2.68 -10.58
C TYR A 184 24.63 -2.52 -9.53
N GLY A 185 25.01 -3.61 -8.86
CA GLY A 185 25.98 -3.58 -7.77
C GLY A 185 25.37 -3.12 -6.43
N ARG A 186 26.08 -3.45 -5.34
CA ARG A 186 25.58 -3.26 -3.97
C ARG A 186 25.38 -1.79 -3.60
N VAL A 187 26.31 -0.92 -4.04
CA VAL A 187 26.27 0.50 -3.67
C VAL A 187 25.04 1.18 -4.29
N VAL A 188 24.81 0.97 -5.59
CA VAL A 188 23.65 1.51 -6.32
C VAL A 188 22.35 1.00 -5.73
N ALA A 189 22.28 -0.29 -5.43
CA ALA A 189 21.09 -0.90 -4.82
C ALA A 189 20.73 -0.27 -3.46
N ILE A 190 21.73 -0.05 -2.59
CA ILE A 190 21.54 0.58 -1.28
C ILE A 190 21.10 2.04 -1.44
N ILE A 191 21.82 2.82 -2.25
CA ILE A 191 21.50 4.24 -2.45
C ILE A 191 20.10 4.39 -3.05
N SER A 192 19.75 3.60 -4.08
CA SER A 192 18.42 3.61 -4.69
C SER A 192 17.31 3.31 -3.68
N ALA A 193 17.50 2.31 -2.81
CA ALA A 193 16.52 1.96 -1.80
C ALA A 193 16.30 3.08 -0.77
N ILE A 194 17.37 3.75 -0.34
CA ILE A 194 17.31 4.87 0.60
C ILE A 194 16.67 6.10 -0.06
N LEU A 195 17.14 6.47 -1.25
CA LEU A 195 16.61 7.63 -1.99
C LEU A 195 15.14 7.48 -2.31
N LEU A 196 14.71 6.29 -2.76
CA LEU A 196 13.31 6.00 -3.01
C LEU A 196 12.46 6.30 -1.77
N ARG A 197 12.94 5.89 -0.60
CA ARG A 197 12.24 6.10 0.65
C ARG A 197 12.15 7.58 1.01
N VAL A 198 13.27 8.29 0.91
CA VAL A 198 13.33 9.74 1.17
C VAL A 198 12.40 10.50 0.21
N SER A 199 12.43 10.15 -1.08
CA SER A 199 11.56 10.76 -2.10
C SER A 199 10.08 10.55 -1.80
N TRP A 200 9.69 9.35 -1.36
CA TRP A 200 8.29 9.09 -0.99
C TRP A 200 7.88 9.84 0.28
N MET A 201 8.77 9.92 1.28
CA MET A 201 8.50 10.70 2.49
C MET A 201 8.34 12.19 2.14
N ALA A 202 9.21 12.72 1.30
CA ALA A 202 9.13 14.11 0.83
C ALA A 202 7.82 14.37 0.07
N ALA A 203 7.44 13.48 -0.85
CA ALA A 203 6.18 13.58 -1.59
C ALA A 203 4.95 13.54 -0.67
N GLU A 204 4.94 12.63 0.31
CA GLU A 204 3.86 12.55 1.31
C GLU A 204 3.73 13.87 2.13
N LEU A 205 4.86 14.44 2.54
CA LEU A 205 4.88 15.70 3.29
C LEU A 205 4.44 16.89 2.44
N LEU A 206 4.90 16.96 1.18
CA LEU A 206 4.49 18.02 0.24
C LEU A 206 2.99 17.96 -0.05
N ILE A 207 2.45 16.78 -0.34
CA ILE A 207 1.01 16.61 -0.58
C ILE A 207 0.20 16.94 0.68
N ALA A 208 0.64 16.47 1.85
CA ALA A 208 -0.03 16.79 3.10
C ALA A 208 -0.01 18.28 3.41
N GLY A 209 1.12 18.95 3.19
CA GLY A 209 1.26 20.40 3.34
C GLY A 209 0.36 21.18 2.36
N PHE A 210 0.37 20.78 1.09
CA PHE A 210 -0.49 21.39 0.06
C PHE A 210 -1.98 21.25 0.42
N LEU A 211 -2.42 20.03 0.75
CA LEU A 211 -3.81 19.81 1.16
C LEU A 211 -4.19 20.59 2.42
N TYR A 212 -3.29 20.69 3.40
CA TYR A 212 -3.53 21.48 4.60
C TYR A 212 -3.76 22.96 4.29
N VAL A 213 -3.03 23.52 3.32
CA VAL A 213 -3.18 24.93 2.91
C VAL A 213 -4.46 25.13 2.12
N VAL A 214 -4.76 24.22 1.16
CA VAL A 214 -5.91 24.35 0.24
C VAL A 214 -7.24 24.02 0.93
N VAL A 215 -7.26 22.99 1.78
CA VAL A 215 -8.47 22.49 2.45
C VAL A 215 -8.70 23.18 3.80
N ARG A 216 -7.95 24.23 4.14
CA ARG A 216 -8.20 25.00 5.37
C ARG A 216 -9.68 25.39 5.40
N PRO A 217 -10.53 24.83 6.29
CA PRO A 217 -11.90 25.30 6.41
C PRO A 217 -11.80 26.75 6.79
N ALA A 218 -12.50 27.61 6.03
CA ALA A 218 -12.73 28.98 6.49
C ALA A 218 -13.28 28.85 7.92
N ARG A 219 -12.51 29.28 8.90
CA ARG A 219 -12.96 29.37 10.29
C ARG A 219 -14.10 30.39 10.30
N GLY A 220 -15.30 29.87 9.99
CA GLY A 220 -16.53 30.62 10.16
C GLY A 220 -16.65 30.93 11.63
N SER A 221 -16.79 32.23 11.94
CA SER A 221 -17.10 32.80 13.21
C SER A 221 -18.45 32.26 13.70
N ASN A 222 -18.45 31.15 14.38
CA ASN A 222 -19.50 30.77 15.29
C ASN A 222 -18.96 31.01 16.71
N ASP A 223 -18.79 32.26 17.06
CA ASP A 223 -18.88 32.69 18.46
C ASP A 223 -20.33 32.48 18.90
N PRO A 224 -20.62 31.60 19.83
CA PRO A 224 -21.94 31.60 20.47
C PRO A 224 -22.03 32.90 21.26
N LYS A 225 -22.88 33.85 20.77
CA LYS A 225 -23.31 35.00 21.55
C LYS A 225 -23.81 34.48 22.88
N MET A 226 -23.08 34.76 23.95
CA MET A 226 -23.58 34.55 25.30
C MET A 226 -24.84 35.40 25.46
N PRO A 227 -25.91 34.87 26.01
CA PRO A 227 -27.08 35.66 26.33
C PRO A 227 -26.71 36.65 27.45
N GLU A 228 -26.74 37.92 27.14
CA GLU A 228 -26.80 38.98 28.16
C GLU A 228 -28.13 38.83 28.90
N GLY A 229 -28.07 38.43 30.14
CA GLY A 229 -29.18 38.40 31.07
C GLY A 229 -28.86 39.25 32.31
#